data_cdbfa4504e45f7726024d3dd781da017
#
_entry.id   cdbfa4504e45f7726024d3dd781da017
#
_cell.length_a   1.000
_cell.length_b   1.000
_cell.length_c   1.000
_cell.angle_alpha   90.00
_cell.angle_beta   90.00
_cell.angle_gamma   90.00
#
_symmetry.space_group_name_H-M   'P 1'
#
loop_
_entity.id
_entity.type
_entity.pdbx_description
1 polymer ?
#
loop_
_entity_poly.entity_id
_entity_poly.type
_entity_poly.pdbx_seq_one_letter_code
_entity_poly.pdbx_strand_id
1 'polypeptide(L)'
;MKASSLFAPPPPLAARLRPRSLKEFVGQEHLVGPGRLLWRALKAKRLFSSMIFWGPPGSGKTTLARALARVMDAQFASLSAVMSGVPDLRKVVEEARRGQGQGRRTILLIDEIHRFNKAQQDALLPHVEEGLLTLIGATTENPYFEIIGPLLSRARIFVFEPLKETDILLLLRRALTDKELGLGAMQTEVTEEALAHFARMCGGDARRALTALELAVLSSEPDPQGLIKVDLAAAKECMPRRDLIYDKQGDAHYDTVSAFIKSVRGSDPDAALYWLARMLEAGEDPRFIMRRLLILASEDIGLADPQALVQVAAASQALTWVGLPEGQYHLAQATLYLALAPKSNSTAAYFRAQAALEEKGATQVPAPLKDAHRDRQGLGHGQGYLYPHDFPGHFVPQDYLPGEVAGSRFYEPGTEGAEPELVRRWREFRQKGQEPGSGEEGEGA
;
A
#
# COMPACT_ATOMS: atom_id res chain seq x y z
N MET A 1 20.12 29.13 -30.25
CA MET A 1 21.08 28.87 -29.15
C MET A 1 20.59 29.63 -27.96
N LYS A 2 20.00 28.95 -26.96
CA LYS A 2 19.67 29.58 -25.66
C LYS A 2 20.97 29.68 -24.86
N ALA A 3 21.33 30.86 -24.42
CA ALA A 3 22.47 31.10 -23.55
C ALA A 3 22.27 30.25 -22.27
N SER A 4 23.06 29.20 -22.13
CA SER A 4 23.20 28.49 -20.86
C SER A 4 23.89 29.43 -19.89
N SER A 5 23.27 29.73 -18.76
CA SER A 5 23.87 30.54 -17.71
C SER A 5 25.19 29.87 -17.28
N LEU A 6 26.29 30.58 -17.34
CA LEU A 6 27.65 30.13 -17.01
C LEU A 6 27.82 29.66 -15.54
N PHE A 7 26.76 29.70 -14.73
CA PHE A 7 26.75 29.42 -13.28
C PHE A 7 25.76 28.36 -12.81
N ALA A 8 25.04 27.70 -13.71
CA ALA A 8 24.17 26.61 -13.27
C ALA A 8 24.98 25.33 -13.08
N PRO A 9 24.95 24.69 -11.90
CA PRO A 9 25.62 23.40 -11.71
C PRO A 9 25.09 22.37 -12.72
N PRO A 10 25.92 21.45 -13.20
CA PRO A 10 25.49 20.44 -14.15
C PRO A 10 24.38 19.59 -13.53
N PRO A 11 23.45 19.06 -14.33
CA PRO A 11 22.42 18.18 -13.82
C PRO A 11 23.05 16.96 -13.11
N PRO A 12 22.36 16.37 -12.10
CA PRO A 12 22.87 15.20 -11.37
C PRO A 12 23.28 14.07 -12.32
N LEU A 13 24.29 13.31 -11.96
CA LEU A 13 24.85 12.18 -12.74
C LEU A 13 23.77 11.22 -13.24
N ALA A 14 22.83 10.85 -12.38
CA ALA A 14 21.68 10.01 -12.73
C ALA A 14 20.78 10.59 -13.83
N ALA A 15 20.75 11.91 -14.00
CA ALA A 15 20.00 12.55 -15.07
C ALA A 15 20.82 12.65 -16.37
N ARG A 16 22.13 12.88 -16.27
CA ARG A 16 23.04 12.97 -17.40
C ARG A 16 23.22 11.62 -18.10
N LEU A 17 23.36 10.54 -17.33
CA LEU A 17 23.58 9.16 -17.81
C LEU A 17 22.30 8.43 -18.27
N ARG A 18 21.17 9.12 -18.39
CA ARG A 18 19.96 8.50 -18.93
C ARG A 18 20.22 7.94 -20.33
N PRO A 19 19.86 6.66 -20.59
CA PRO A 19 20.02 6.02 -21.89
C PRO A 19 19.47 6.85 -23.03
N ARG A 20 20.26 6.99 -24.09
CA ARG A 20 19.88 7.68 -25.33
C ARG A 20 19.19 6.71 -26.31
N SER A 21 19.41 5.41 -26.11
CA SER A 21 18.84 4.34 -26.92
C SER A 21 18.46 3.14 -26.04
N LEU A 22 17.62 2.24 -26.55
CA LEU A 22 17.28 0.99 -25.86
C LEU A 22 18.48 0.06 -25.67
N LYS A 23 19.49 0.14 -26.51
CA LYS A 23 20.71 -0.66 -26.38
C LYS A 23 21.52 -0.29 -25.12
N GLU A 24 21.32 0.94 -24.65
CA GLU A 24 21.96 1.45 -23.43
C GLU A 24 21.10 1.23 -22.17
N PHE A 25 19.86 0.77 -22.36
CA PHE A 25 18.96 0.51 -21.24
C PHE A 25 19.39 -0.75 -20.50
N VAL A 26 19.60 -0.67 -19.20
CA VAL A 26 20.11 -1.76 -18.37
C VAL A 26 19.00 -2.33 -17.53
N GLY A 27 18.95 -3.65 -17.41
CA GLY A 27 17.97 -4.39 -16.65
C GLY A 27 16.60 -4.49 -17.30
N GLN A 28 15.61 -5.00 -16.57
CA GLN A 28 14.21 -5.20 -17.02
C GLN A 28 14.09 -6.11 -18.27
N GLU A 29 14.94 -7.12 -18.39
CA GLU A 29 14.97 -8.03 -19.55
C GLU A 29 13.62 -8.72 -19.79
N HIS A 30 12.85 -8.97 -18.75
CA HIS A 30 11.49 -9.52 -18.83
C HIS A 30 10.50 -8.58 -19.55
N LEU A 31 10.78 -7.28 -19.62
CA LEU A 31 9.97 -6.28 -20.32
C LEU A 31 10.52 -5.95 -21.72
N VAL A 32 11.84 -5.67 -21.81
CA VAL A 32 12.47 -5.12 -23.03
C VAL A 32 13.43 -6.10 -23.69
N GLY A 33 13.63 -7.29 -23.16
CA GLY A 33 14.48 -8.33 -23.74
C GLY A 33 13.98 -8.82 -25.11
N PRO A 34 14.85 -9.48 -25.88
CA PRO A 34 14.50 -10.00 -27.21
C PRO A 34 13.23 -10.87 -27.20
N GLY A 35 12.31 -10.62 -28.14
CA GLY A 35 11.05 -11.37 -28.25
C GLY A 35 9.93 -10.91 -27.31
N ARG A 36 10.22 -10.04 -26.33
CA ARG A 36 9.20 -9.48 -25.43
C ARG A 36 8.29 -8.48 -26.15
N LEU A 37 7.13 -8.22 -25.55
CA LEU A 37 6.10 -7.39 -26.18
C LEU A 37 6.60 -5.98 -26.50
N LEU A 38 7.22 -5.29 -25.53
CA LEU A 38 7.77 -3.94 -25.75
C LEU A 38 8.89 -3.97 -26.79
N TRP A 39 9.77 -4.96 -26.75
CA TRP A 39 10.82 -5.12 -27.75
C TRP A 39 10.24 -5.26 -29.17
N ARG A 40 9.20 -6.10 -29.34
CA ARG A 40 8.52 -6.28 -30.65
C ARG A 40 7.84 -4.99 -31.13
N ALA A 41 7.13 -4.30 -30.21
CA ALA A 41 6.47 -3.03 -30.51
C ALA A 41 7.47 -1.97 -30.98
N LEU A 42 8.62 -1.89 -30.30
CA LEU A 42 9.69 -0.97 -30.63
C LEU A 42 10.35 -1.29 -31.99
N LYS A 43 10.62 -2.58 -32.25
CA LYS A 43 11.15 -3.03 -33.53
C LYS A 43 10.19 -2.72 -34.69
N ALA A 44 8.88 -2.86 -34.45
CA ALA A 44 7.85 -2.56 -35.42
C ALA A 44 7.50 -1.06 -35.50
N LYS A 45 8.08 -0.21 -34.66
CA LYS A 45 7.73 1.21 -34.49
C LYS A 45 6.21 1.43 -34.32
N ARG A 46 5.55 0.54 -33.57
CA ARG A 46 4.10 0.58 -33.33
C ARG A 46 3.81 0.43 -31.83
N LEU A 47 3.36 1.52 -31.18
CA LEU A 47 2.71 1.44 -29.87
C LEU A 47 1.23 1.14 -30.10
N PHE A 48 0.70 0.21 -29.33
CA PHE A 48 -0.63 -0.36 -29.50
C PHE A 48 -1.65 0.13 -28.47
N SER A 49 -1.20 0.70 -27.35
CA SER A 49 -2.10 1.18 -26.28
C SER A 49 -1.34 2.08 -25.30
N SER A 50 -2.07 2.74 -24.42
CA SER A 50 -1.52 3.37 -23.25
C SER A 50 -0.92 2.33 -22.29
N MET A 51 -0.01 2.75 -21.42
CA MET A 51 0.77 1.88 -20.56
C MET A 51 0.81 2.43 -19.13
N ILE A 52 0.83 1.53 -18.16
CA ILE A 52 1.14 1.84 -16.77
C ILE A 52 2.46 1.14 -16.43
N PHE A 53 3.46 1.91 -16.03
CA PHE A 53 4.74 1.43 -15.55
C PHE A 53 4.72 1.42 -14.04
N TRP A 54 4.66 0.26 -13.45
CA TRP A 54 4.54 0.05 -12.02
C TRP A 54 5.79 -0.62 -11.45
N GLY A 55 6.32 -0.12 -10.35
CA GLY A 55 7.46 -0.72 -9.64
C GLY A 55 8.28 0.30 -8.85
N PRO A 56 9.37 -0.14 -8.19
CA PRO A 56 10.12 0.65 -7.23
C PRO A 56 10.80 1.88 -7.86
N PRO A 57 11.17 2.90 -7.07
CA PRO A 57 11.92 4.05 -7.53
C PRO A 57 13.26 3.62 -8.13
N GLY A 58 13.80 4.40 -9.06
CA GLY A 58 15.10 4.14 -9.69
C GLY A 58 15.17 2.91 -10.61
N SER A 59 14.09 2.16 -10.82
CA SER A 59 14.02 0.97 -11.68
C SER A 59 14.01 1.25 -13.19
N GLY A 60 13.94 2.53 -13.60
CA GLY A 60 14.04 2.93 -15.02
C GLY A 60 12.73 3.30 -15.70
N LYS A 61 11.58 3.40 -15.00
CA LYS A 61 10.25 3.73 -15.58
C LYS A 61 10.27 4.97 -16.47
N THR A 62 10.62 6.13 -15.93
CA THR A 62 10.71 7.41 -16.66
C THR A 62 11.74 7.35 -17.81
N THR A 63 12.82 6.60 -17.60
CA THR A 63 13.88 6.38 -18.58
C THR A 63 13.38 5.60 -19.78
N LEU A 64 12.65 4.49 -19.53
CA LEU A 64 12.07 3.69 -20.61
C LEU A 64 11.01 4.48 -21.40
N ALA A 65 10.15 5.25 -20.71
CA ALA A 65 9.16 6.10 -21.37
C ALA A 65 9.79 7.08 -22.36
N ARG A 66 10.91 7.73 -21.98
CA ARG A 66 11.66 8.61 -22.87
C ARG A 66 12.32 7.88 -24.04
N ALA A 67 12.88 6.69 -23.79
CA ALA A 67 13.47 5.87 -24.84
C ALA A 67 12.41 5.41 -25.85
N LEU A 68 11.23 5.01 -25.39
CA LEU A 68 10.07 4.69 -26.23
C LEU A 68 9.71 5.85 -27.16
N ALA A 69 9.55 7.06 -26.60
CA ALA A 69 9.18 8.23 -27.37
C ALA A 69 10.20 8.54 -28.49
N ARG A 70 11.49 8.40 -28.19
CA ARG A 70 12.56 8.60 -29.19
C ARG A 70 12.52 7.58 -30.33
N VAL A 71 12.38 6.29 -29.98
CA VAL A 71 12.32 5.21 -30.98
C VAL A 71 11.10 5.37 -31.89
N MET A 72 10.01 5.89 -31.33
CA MET A 72 8.75 6.10 -32.05
C MET A 72 8.70 7.41 -32.86
N ASP A 73 9.74 8.24 -32.76
CA ASP A 73 9.73 9.60 -33.29
C ASP A 73 8.49 10.40 -32.88
N ALA A 74 8.08 10.23 -31.62
CA ALA A 74 6.91 10.86 -31.06
C ALA A 74 7.29 12.11 -30.24
N GLN A 75 6.40 13.10 -30.26
CA GLN A 75 6.51 14.21 -29.34
C GLN A 75 6.37 13.69 -27.89
N PHE A 76 7.31 14.05 -27.03
CA PHE A 76 7.33 13.62 -25.64
C PHE A 76 6.95 14.77 -24.71
N ALA A 77 5.83 14.63 -24.00
CA ALA A 77 5.41 15.50 -22.93
C ALA A 77 5.55 14.75 -21.59
N SER A 78 5.93 15.46 -20.54
CA SER A 78 6.07 14.88 -19.19
C SER A 78 5.45 15.80 -18.16
N LEU A 79 4.51 15.27 -17.38
CA LEU A 79 3.89 15.94 -16.25
C LEU A 79 4.26 15.18 -14.96
N SER A 80 4.44 15.91 -13.87
CA SER A 80 4.54 15.34 -12.53
C SER A 80 3.19 15.49 -11.86
N ALA A 81 2.56 14.39 -11.47
CA ALA A 81 1.25 14.45 -10.82
C ALA A 81 1.28 15.19 -9.45
N VAL A 82 2.49 15.32 -8.86
CA VAL A 82 2.68 16.09 -7.62
C VAL A 82 2.61 17.60 -7.86
N MET A 83 3.08 18.07 -9.03
CA MET A 83 3.24 19.51 -9.31
C MET A 83 2.29 20.04 -10.39
N SER A 84 1.65 19.16 -11.16
CA SER A 84 0.85 19.52 -12.32
C SER A 84 -0.64 19.32 -12.06
N GLY A 85 -1.46 20.16 -12.70
CA GLY A 85 -2.92 20.11 -12.61
C GLY A 85 -3.61 20.02 -13.97
N VAL A 86 -4.94 20.12 -13.97
CA VAL A 86 -5.76 20.15 -15.19
C VAL A 86 -5.34 21.24 -16.18
N PRO A 87 -4.91 22.46 -15.75
CA PRO A 87 -4.43 23.48 -16.68
C PRO A 87 -3.20 23.04 -17.47
N ASP A 88 -2.27 22.30 -16.84
CA ASP A 88 -1.06 21.82 -17.50
C ASP A 88 -1.38 20.68 -18.47
N LEU A 89 -2.32 19.80 -18.12
CA LEU A 89 -2.84 18.79 -19.02
C LEU A 89 -3.47 19.44 -20.27
N ARG A 90 -4.25 20.51 -20.11
CA ARG A 90 -4.83 21.24 -21.26
C ARG A 90 -3.78 21.76 -22.22
N LYS A 91 -2.68 22.32 -21.72
CA LYS A 91 -1.56 22.78 -22.56
C LYS A 91 -0.98 21.63 -23.40
N VAL A 92 -0.75 20.48 -22.75
CA VAL A 92 -0.24 19.28 -23.46
C VAL A 92 -1.22 18.80 -24.52
N VAL A 93 -2.52 18.80 -24.22
CA VAL A 93 -3.58 18.44 -25.19
C VAL A 93 -3.59 19.38 -26.40
N GLU A 94 -3.46 20.68 -26.18
CA GLU A 94 -3.39 21.68 -27.28
C GLU A 94 -2.15 21.48 -28.14
N GLU A 95 -0.99 21.21 -27.53
CA GLU A 95 0.25 20.89 -28.25
C GLU A 95 0.11 19.59 -29.03
N ALA A 96 -0.50 18.57 -28.45
CA ALA A 96 -0.76 17.29 -29.11
C ALA A 96 -1.67 17.44 -30.33
N ARG A 97 -2.74 18.25 -30.26
CA ARG A 97 -3.63 18.56 -31.39
C ARG A 97 -2.87 19.26 -32.52
N ARG A 98 -2.00 20.22 -32.19
CA ARG A 98 -1.14 20.88 -33.20
C ARG A 98 -0.17 19.89 -33.84
N GLY A 99 0.43 19.01 -33.04
CA GLY A 99 1.33 17.95 -33.49
C GLY A 99 0.62 16.94 -34.42
N GLN A 100 -0.59 16.53 -34.05
CA GLN A 100 -1.40 15.60 -34.86
C GLN A 100 -1.73 16.17 -36.23
N GLY A 101 -2.03 17.46 -36.34
CA GLY A 101 -2.20 18.15 -37.64
C GLY A 101 -0.96 18.13 -38.50
N GLN A 102 0.21 17.84 -37.96
CA GLN A 102 1.51 17.65 -38.64
C GLN A 102 1.90 16.17 -38.78
N GLY A 103 1.00 15.24 -38.50
CA GLY A 103 1.27 13.80 -38.55
C GLY A 103 2.13 13.25 -37.39
N ARG A 104 2.34 14.02 -36.33
CA ARG A 104 3.14 13.62 -35.18
C ARG A 104 2.27 13.03 -34.06
N ARG A 105 2.70 11.91 -33.49
CA ARG A 105 2.08 11.31 -32.30
C ARG A 105 2.64 11.93 -31.04
N THR A 106 1.82 12.01 -29.98
CA THR A 106 2.26 12.52 -28.68
C THR A 106 2.20 11.42 -27.65
N ILE A 107 3.33 11.18 -26.98
CA ILE A 107 3.43 10.33 -25.78
C ILE A 107 3.46 11.25 -24.57
N LEU A 108 2.46 11.10 -23.69
CA LEU A 108 2.39 11.81 -22.41
C LEU A 108 2.82 10.87 -21.30
N LEU A 109 3.93 11.20 -20.64
CA LEU A 109 4.32 10.59 -19.39
C LEU A 109 3.70 11.38 -18.23
N ILE A 110 3.00 10.68 -17.35
CA ILE A 110 2.59 11.21 -16.03
C ILE A 110 3.39 10.45 -14.98
N ASP A 111 4.34 11.16 -14.37
CA ASP A 111 5.14 10.60 -13.27
C ASP A 111 4.35 10.69 -11.96
N GLU A 112 4.35 9.61 -11.17
CA GLU A 112 3.56 9.41 -9.95
C GLU A 112 2.04 9.59 -10.18
N ILE A 113 1.50 8.95 -11.24
CA ILE A 113 0.10 9.10 -11.67
C ILE A 113 -0.92 8.84 -10.55
N HIS A 114 -0.59 8.04 -9.54
CA HIS A 114 -1.41 7.78 -8.36
C HIS A 114 -1.71 9.05 -7.54
N ARG A 115 -0.93 10.12 -7.70
CA ARG A 115 -1.17 11.42 -7.06
C ARG A 115 -2.27 12.24 -7.74
N PHE A 116 -2.66 11.91 -8.95
CA PHE A 116 -3.82 12.50 -9.58
C PHE A 116 -5.11 11.98 -8.92
N ASN A 117 -5.99 12.89 -8.54
CA ASN A 117 -7.33 12.51 -8.08
C ASN A 117 -8.18 11.95 -9.22
N LYS A 118 -9.33 11.35 -8.88
CA LYS A 118 -10.22 10.71 -9.86
C LYS A 118 -10.62 11.67 -11.00
N ALA A 119 -10.97 12.91 -10.70
CA ALA A 119 -11.36 13.90 -11.72
C ALA A 119 -10.21 14.26 -12.67
N GLN A 120 -8.98 14.29 -12.18
CA GLN A 120 -7.79 14.52 -13.01
C GLN A 120 -7.48 13.32 -13.90
N GLN A 121 -7.68 12.10 -13.39
CA GLN A 121 -7.54 10.89 -14.17
C GLN A 121 -8.66 10.77 -15.22
N ASP A 122 -9.90 11.11 -14.88
CA ASP A 122 -11.04 11.14 -15.82
C ASP A 122 -10.78 12.13 -16.97
N ALA A 123 -10.15 13.27 -16.70
CA ALA A 123 -9.81 14.25 -17.73
C ALA A 123 -8.85 13.74 -18.80
N LEU A 124 -8.14 12.62 -18.57
CA LEU A 124 -7.28 11.96 -19.58
C LEU A 124 -8.06 11.08 -20.56
N LEU A 125 -9.20 10.52 -20.11
CA LEU A 125 -9.93 9.49 -20.86
C LEU A 125 -10.28 9.89 -22.31
N PRO A 126 -10.91 11.05 -22.57
CA PRO A 126 -11.28 11.42 -23.93
C PRO A 126 -10.07 11.44 -24.88
N HIS A 127 -8.94 11.95 -24.41
CA HIS A 127 -7.74 12.13 -25.22
C HIS A 127 -6.99 10.81 -25.48
N VAL A 128 -7.13 9.84 -24.55
CA VAL A 128 -6.61 8.47 -24.72
C VAL A 128 -7.53 7.67 -25.64
N GLU A 129 -8.84 7.81 -25.50
CA GLU A 129 -9.84 7.13 -26.35
C GLU A 129 -9.80 7.58 -27.82
N GLU A 130 -9.66 8.88 -28.03
CA GLU A 130 -9.50 9.47 -29.37
C GLU A 130 -8.13 9.16 -30.01
N GLY A 131 -7.20 8.56 -29.25
CA GLY A 131 -5.84 8.28 -29.73
C GLY A 131 -4.98 9.54 -29.93
N LEU A 132 -5.41 10.69 -29.44
CA LEU A 132 -4.65 11.93 -29.44
C LEU A 132 -3.38 11.82 -28.60
N LEU A 133 -3.49 11.17 -27.45
CA LEU A 133 -2.40 10.91 -26.52
C LEU A 133 -2.18 9.41 -26.34
N THR A 134 -0.93 8.97 -26.41
CA THR A 134 -0.51 7.69 -25.85
C THR A 134 -0.03 7.95 -24.44
N LEU A 135 -0.82 7.53 -23.45
CA LEU A 135 -0.49 7.72 -22.04
C LEU A 135 0.55 6.69 -21.56
N ILE A 136 1.57 7.15 -20.84
CA ILE A 136 2.42 6.31 -19.99
C ILE A 136 2.28 6.84 -18.56
N GLY A 137 1.56 6.13 -17.70
CA GLY A 137 1.49 6.42 -16.28
C GLY A 137 2.63 5.70 -15.56
N ALA A 138 3.49 6.43 -14.85
CA ALA A 138 4.49 5.82 -13.97
C ALA A 138 4.02 5.92 -12.52
N THR A 139 4.16 4.82 -11.76
CA THR A 139 3.75 4.76 -10.36
C THR A 139 4.62 3.81 -9.56
N THR A 140 4.79 4.10 -8.28
CA THR A 140 5.35 3.18 -7.28
C THR A 140 4.26 2.40 -6.54
N GLU A 141 3.02 2.90 -6.57
CA GLU A 141 1.86 2.32 -5.90
C GLU A 141 1.14 1.30 -6.78
N ASN A 142 0.40 0.38 -6.13
CA ASN A 142 -0.35 -0.63 -6.85
C ASN A 142 -1.46 -0.01 -7.72
N PRO A 143 -1.34 -0.10 -9.07
CA PRO A 143 -2.25 0.57 -9.98
C PRO A 143 -3.71 0.11 -9.86
N TYR A 144 -3.95 -1.09 -9.38
CA TYR A 144 -5.32 -1.61 -9.22
C TYR A 144 -6.12 -0.91 -8.12
N PHE A 145 -5.45 -0.24 -7.17
CA PHE A 145 -6.09 0.53 -6.11
C PHE A 145 -6.14 2.03 -6.41
N GLU A 146 -5.14 2.52 -7.14
CA GLU A 146 -4.89 3.96 -7.28
C GLU A 146 -5.37 4.55 -8.62
N ILE A 147 -5.51 3.70 -9.64
CA ILE A 147 -5.90 4.14 -10.98
C ILE A 147 -7.34 3.74 -11.24
N ILE A 148 -8.11 4.66 -11.81
CA ILE A 148 -9.52 4.40 -12.13
C ILE A 148 -9.68 3.27 -13.16
N GLY A 149 -10.72 2.44 -12.96
CA GLY A 149 -11.01 1.31 -13.83
C GLY A 149 -11.06 1.63 -15.33
N PRO A 150 -11.67 2.73 -15.78
CA PRO A 150 -11.68 3.15 -17.18
C PRO A 150 -10.30 3.38 -17.79
N LEU A 151 -9.33 3.91 -17.06
CA LEU A 151 -7.94 4.03 -17.56
C LEU A 151 -7.23 2.68 -17.60
N LEU A 152 -7.42 1.85 -16.55
CA LEU A 152 -6.82 0.52 -16.49
C LEU A 152 -7.30 -0.38 -17.63
N SER A 153 -8.58 -0.32 -18.00
CA SER A 153 -9.12 -1.12 -19.11
C SER A 153 -8.52 -0.76 -20.49
N ARG A 154 -7.94 0.44 -20.61
CA ARG A 154 -7.34 0.97 -21.86
C ARG A 154 -5.81 0.99 -21.83
N ALA A 155 -5.21 0.65 -20.71
CA ALA A 155 -3.78 0.63 -20.51
C ALA A 155 -3.27 -0.77 -20.21
N ARG A 156 -2.05 -1.07 -20.63
CA ARG A 156 -1.36 -2.30 -20.25
C ARG A 156 -0.39 -2.02 -19.12
N ILE A 157 -0.47 -2.82 -18.07
CA ILE A 157 0.45 -2.74 -16.94
C ILE A 157 1.75 -3.47 -17.26
N PHE A 158 2.88 -2.82 -16.99
CA PHE A 158 4.23 -3.36 -17.06
C PHE A 158 4.87 -3.23 -15.69
N VAL A 159 5.19 -4.37 -15.10
CA VAL A 159 5.77 -4.44 -13.75
C VAL A 159 7.29 -4.35 -13.85
N PHE A 160 7.86 -3.32 -13.22
CA PHE A 160 9.28 -3.11 -13.11
C PHE A 160 9.79 -3.75 -11.81
N GLU A 161 10.87 -4.48 -11.91
CA GLU A 161 11.56 -5.07 -10.77
C GLU A 161 12.71 -4.15 -10.29
N PRO A 162 13.15 -4.27 -9.03
CA PRO A 162 14.39 -3.67 -8.59
C PRO A 162 15.54 -4.12 -9.51
N LEU A 163 16.47 -3.21 -9.84
CA LEU A 163 17.65 -3.59 -10.62
C LEU A 163 18.55 -4.54 -9.81
N LYS A 164 19.12 -5.53 -10.47
CA LYS A 164 20.06 -6.46 -9.85
C LYS A 164 21.37 -5.75 -9.52
N GLU A 165 22.13 -6.27 -8.56
CA GLU A 165 23.47 -5.72 -8.21
C GLU A 165 24.37 -5.66 -9.45
N THR A 166 24.31 -6.66 -10.33
CA THR A 166 25.07 -6.71 -11.58
C THR A 166 24.70 -5.57 -12.53
N ASP A 167 23.42 -5.19 -12.59
CA ASP A 167 22.94 -4.09 -13.42
C ASP A 167 23.43 -2.75 -12.87
N ILE A 168 23.37 -2.59 -11.56
CA ILE A 168 23.88 -1.39 -10.87
C ILE A 168 25.38 -1.25 -11.07
N LEU A 169 26.17 -2.33 -10.90
CA LEU A 169 27.60 -2.32 -11.15
C LEU A 169 27.93 -1.89 -12.59
N LEU A 170 27.17 -2.36 -13.57
CA LEU A 170 27.34 -1.95 -14.97
C LEU A 170 27.11 -0.45 -15.13
N LEU A 171 26.07 0.09 -14.49
CA LEU A 171 25.77 1.54 -14.53
C LEU A 171 26.85 2.38 -13.85
N LEU A 172 27.37 1.94 -12.70
CA LEU A 172 28.44 2.61 -11.96
C LEU A 172 29.75 2.64 -12.76
N ARG A 173 30.12 1.51 -13.37
CA ARG A 173 31.33 1.43 -14.22
C ARG A 173 31.19 2.30 -15.47
N ARG A 174 30.00 2.32 -16.09
CA ARG A 174 29.70 3.24 -17.18
C ARG A 174 29.83 4.69 -16.75
N ALA A 175 29.36 5.04 -15.55
CA ALA A 175 29.48 6.38 -15.01
C ALA A 175 30.94 6.84 -14.86
N LEU A 176 31.83 5.93 -14.47
CA LEU A 176 33.26 6.19 -14.32
C LEU A 176 34.01 6.27 -15.66
N THR A 177 33.53 5.62 -16.71
CA THR A 177 34.23 5.58 -18.02
C THR A 177 33.71 6.60 -19.03
N ASP A 178 32.47 7.04 -18.90
CA ASP A 178 31.87 8.03 -19.82
C ASP A 178 32.46 9.43 -19.57
N LYS A 179 33.21 9.93 -20.56
CA LYS A 179 33.88 11.24 -20.48
C LYS A 179 32.97 12.43 -20.72
N GLU A 180 31.84 12.24 -21.42
CA GLU A 180 30.93 13.34 -21.78
C GLU A 180 29.84 13.54 -20.70
N LEU A 181 29.25 12.46 -20.25
CA LEU A 181 28.07 12.49 -19.40
C LEU A 181 28.35 12.00 -17.99
N GLY A 182 29.42 11.20 -17.84
CA GLY A 182 29.83 10.59 -16.60
C GLY A 182 30.91 11.38 -15.85
N LEU A 183 31.72 10.64 -15.14
CA LEU A 183 32.85 11.09 -14.34
C LEU A 183 34.20 10.79 -15.03
N GLY A 184 34.17 10.17 -16.22
CA GLY A 184 35.38 9.69 -16.92
C GLY A 184 36.34 10.79 -17.41
N ALA A 185 35.96 12.09 -17.34
CA ALA A 185 36.86 13.20 -17.55
C ALA A 185 37.74 13.50 -16.33
N MET A 186 37.38 13.00 -15.14
CA MET A 186 38.12 13.12 -13.89
C MET A 186 39.03 11.90 -13.75
N GLN A 187 40.23 12.07 -13.22
CA GLN A 187 41.10 10.93 -12.88
C GLN A 187 40.58 10.32 -11.58
N THR A 188 39.81 9.24 -11.70
CA THR A 188 39.18 8.59 -10.56
C THR A 188 39.55 7.12 -10.48
N GLU A 189 39.86 6.66 -9.29
CA GLU A 189 40.03 5.24 -8.94
C GLU A 189 39.05 4.89 -7.83
N VAL A 190 38.08 4.02 -8.16
CA VAL A 190 37.08 3.54 -7.21
C VAL A 190 37.30 2.07 -6.99
N THR A 191 37.47 1.65 -5.74
CA THR A 191 37.75 0.22 -5.44
C THR A 191 36.55 -0.66 -5.74
N GLU A 192 36.79 -1.94 -6.09
CA GLU A 192 35.70 -2.89 -6.36
C GLU A 192 34.80 -3.10 -5.13
N GLU A 193 35.37 -3.03 -3.91
CA GLU A 193 34.62 -3.09 -2.65
C GLU A 193 33.67 -1.90 -2.50
N ALA A 194 34.10 -0.71 -2.90
CA ALA A 194 33.27 0.50 -2.88
C ALA A 194 32.12 0.37 -3.89
N LEU A 195 32.39 -0.07 -5.11
CA LEU A 195 31.36 -0.31 -6.13
C LEU A 195 30.35 -1.36 -5.68
N ALA A 196 30.82 -2.48 -5.12
CA ALA A 196 29.97 -3.53 -4.58
C ALA A 196 29.11 -3.03 -3.39
N HIS A 197 29.67 -2.13 -2.56
CA HIS A 197 28.93 -1.49 -1.48
C HIS A 197 27.77 -0.64 -2.04
N PHE A 198 28.03 0.25 -2.98
CA PHE A 198 26.98 1.05 -3.62
C PHE A 198 25.90 0.18 -4.26
N ALA A 199 26.30 -0.89 -4.99
CA ALA A 199 25.37 -1.79 -5.66
C ALA A 199 24.44 -2.53 -4.68
N ARG A 200 24.95 -2.97 -3.52
CA ARG A 200 24.14 -3.64 -2.49
C ARG A 200 23.26 -2.67 -1.72
N MET A 201 23.83 -1.53 -1.31
CA MET A 201 23.13 -0.61 -0.40
C MET A 201 22.04 0.23 -1.10
N CYS A 202 22.10 0.40 -2.43
CA CYS A 202 21.07 1.13 -3.16
C CYS A 202 19.72 0.38 -3.24
N GLY A 203 19.70 -0.94 -3.03
CA GLY A 203 18.48 -1.76 -3.07
C GLY A 203 17.79 -1.79 -4.44
N GLY A 204 18.58 -1.74 -5.52
CA GLY A 204 18.08 -1.75 -6.90
C GLY A 204 17.65 -0.39 -7.44
N ASP A 205 17.88 0.70 -6.69
CA ASP A 205 17.66 2.08 -7.15
C ASP A 205 18.92 2.65 -7.79
N ALA A 206 18.94 2.68 -9.14
CA ALA A 206 20.08 3.24 -9.91
C ALA A 206 20.31 4.74 -9.63
N ARG A 207 19.27 5.51 -9.36
CA ARG A 207 19.41 6.95 -9.07
C ARG A 207 20.18 7.15 -7.78
N ARG A 208 19.83 6.37 -6.75
CA ARG A 208 20.51 6.40 -5.45
C ARG A 208 21.98 5.99 -5.57
N ALA A 209 22.27 4.90 -6.31
CA ALA A 209 23.63 4.43 -6.54
C ALA A 209 24.51 5.47 -7.26
N LEU A 210 23.99 6.05 -8.34
CA LEU A 210 24.71 7.06 -9.12
C LEU A 210 24.90 8.37 -8.34
N THR A 211 23.93 8.79 -7.54
CA THR A 211 24.06 9.98 -6.70
C THR A 211 25.11 9.79 -5.61
N ALA A 212 25.16 8.61 -4.98
CA ALA A 212 26.17 8.31 -3.97
C ALA A 212 27.58 8.22 -4.57
N LEU A 213 27.73 7.62 -5.75
CA LEU A 213 29.00 7.61 -6.47
C LEU A 213 29.45 9.05 -6.83
N GLU A 214 28.53 9.88 -7.35
CA GLU A 214 28.83 11.28 -7.67
C GLU A 214 29.28 12.04 -6.42
N LEU A 215 28.57 11.88 -5.31
CA LEU A 215 28.92 12.49 -4.03
C LEU A 215 30.31 12.03 -3.57
N ALA A 216 30.58 10.73 -3.59
CA ALA A 216 31.88 10.19 -3.15
C ALA A 216 33.04 10.74 -3.98
N VAL A 217 32.89 10.82 -5.30
CA VAL A 217 33.94 11.38 -6.17
C VAL A 217 34.13 12.88 -5.96
N LEU A 218 33.03 13.64 -5.84
CA LEU A 218 33.10 15.11 -5.72
C LEU A 218 33.52 15.59 -4.33
N SER A 219 33.34 14.78 -3.29
CA SER A 219 33.74 15.11 -1.92
C SER A 219 35.15 14.64 -1.56
N SER A 220 35.76 13.77 -2.37
CA SER A 220 37.12 13.27 -2.13
C SER A 220 38.16 14.24 -2.68
N GLU A 221 39.19 14.54 -1.90
CA GLU A 221 40.32 15.38 -2.33
C GLU A 221 41.23 14.59 -3.29
N PRO A 222 41.66 15.19 -4.41
CA PRO A 222 42.63 14.56 -5.30
C PRO A 222 43.99 14.46 -4.61
N ASP A 223 44.73 13.38 -4.88
CA ASP A 223 46.12 13.23 -4.45
C ASP A 223 47.06 14.20 -5.21
N PRO A 224 48.34 14.31 -4.83
CA PRO A 224 49.29 15.21 -5.50
C PRO A 224 49.46 14.97 -7.01
N GLN A 225 49.02 13.81 -7.52
CA GLN A 225 49.01 13.49 -8.95
C GLN A 225 47.67 13.84 -9.61
N GLY A 226 46.70 14.38 -8.86
CA GLY A 226 45.37 14.71 -9.34
C GLY A 226 44.40 13.52 -9.39
N LEU A 227 44.77 12.38 -8.82
CA LEU A 227 43.93 11.17 -8.78
C LEU A 227 42.99 11.21 -7.57
N ILE A 228 41.68 11.07 -7.82
CA ILE A 228 40.66 10.95 -6.79
C ILE A 228 40.44 9.47 -6.45
N LYS A 229 40.72 9.10 -5.20
CA LYS A 229 40.56 7.72 -4.72
C LYS A 229 39.30 7.59 -3.87
N VAL A 230 38.44 6.63 -4.20
CA VAL A 230 37.24 6.30 -3.44
C VAL A 230 37.35 4.85 -2.97
N ASP A 231 37.58 4.67 -1.69
CA ASP A 231 37.64 3.37 -1.03
C ASP A 231 36.30 2.99 -0.37
N LEU A 232 36.28 1.83 0.30
CA LEU A 232 35.10 1.35 1.01
C LEU A 232 34.69 2.27 2.17
N ALA A 233 35.64 2.98 2.81
CA ALA A 233 35.33 3.87 3.92
C ALA A 233 34.56 5.10 3.41
N ALA A 234 35.06 5.75 2.35
CA ALA A 234 34.35 6.84 1.67
C ALA A 234 32.99 6.41 1.12
N ALA A 235 32.89 5.20 0.56
CA ALA A 235 31.63 4.68 0.06
C ALA A 235 30.60 4.47 1.18
N LYS A 236 31.00 3.99 2.35
CA LYS A 236 30.13 3.85 3.52
C LYS A 236 29.64 5.18 4.08
N GLU A 237 30.48 6.20 4.02
CA GLU A 237 30.12 7.55 4.45
C GLU A 237 29.08 8.18 3.50
N CYS A 238 29.27 8.03 2.19
CA CYS A 238 28.36 8.57 1.18
C CYS A 238 27.05 7.76 1.03
N MET A 239 27.07 6.49 1.40
CA MET A 239 25.91 5.62 1.45
C MET A 239 25.97 4.77 2.72
N PRO A 240 25.60 5.34 3.88
CA PRO A 240 25.52 4.59 5.12
C PRO A 240 24.55 3.42 5.00
N ARG A 241 24.58 2.52 5.98
CA ARG A 241 23.65 1.37 6.03
C ARG A 241 22.26 1.83 5.63
N ARG A 242 21.61 1.06 4.81
CA ARG A 242 20.25 1.29 4.38
C ARG A 242 19.43 1.54 5.65
N ASP A 243 19.08 2.78 5.91
CA ASP A 243 17.82 3.02 6.57
C ASP A 243 16.82 2.27 5.71
N LEU A 244 16.15 1.27 6.30
CA LEU A 244 15.12 0.52 5.61
C LEU A 244 14.15 1.58 5.07
N ILE A 245 14.36 2.05 3.82
CA ILE A 245 13.44 2.95 3.16
C ILE A 245 12.23 2.09 2.89
N TYR A 246 11.42 2.06 3.90
CA TYR A 246 10.09 1.54 3.89
C TYR A 246 9.29 2.56 3.08
N ASP A 247 8.98 2.22 1.86
CA ASP A 247 8.01 3.01 1.11
C ASP A 247 6.68 2.84 1.85
N LYS A 248 6.33 3.86 2.66
CA LYS A 248 5.14 3.84 3.54
C LYS A 248 3.83 3.64 2.78
N GLN A 249 3.87 3.65 1.46
CA GLN A 249 2.71 3.53 0.57
C GLN A 249 2.92 2.48 -0.53
N GLY A 250 4.08 1.79 -0.59
CA GLY A 250 4.38 0.78 -1.60
C GLY A 250 3.97 -0.64 -1.21
N ASP A 251 3.97 -1.57 -2.18
CA ASP A 251 3.61 -2.98 -1.97
C ASP A 251 4.41 -3.66 -0.86
N ALA A 252 5.69 -3.31 -0.68
CA ALA A 252 6.52 -3.83 0.40
C ALA A 252 6.00 -3.48 1.80
N HIS A 253 5.30 -2.33 1.93
CA HIS A 253 4.58 -1.96 3.14
C HIS A 253 3.43 -2.92 3.42
N TYR A 254 2.54 -3.08 2.45
CA TYR A 254 1.37 -3.95 2.60
C TYR A 254 1.77 -5.41 2.81
N ASP A 255 2.83 -5.89 2.17
CA ASP A 255 3.37 -7.24 2.36
C ASP A 255 3.91 -7.44 3.77
N THR A 256 4.66 -6.46 4.32
CA THR A 256 5.20 -6.54 5.68
C THR A 256 4.07 -6.48 6.72
N VAL A 257 3.10 -5.59 6.56
CA VAL A 257 1.91 -5.50 7.41
C VAL A 257 1.10 -6.80 7.33
N SER A 258 0.92 -7.34 6.14
CA SER A 258 0.20 -8.62 5.93
C SER A 258 0.94 -9.79 6.60
N ALA A 259 2.27 -9.84 6.51
CA ALA A 259 3.08 -10.84 7.19
C ALA A 259 2.97 -10.72 8.71
N PHE A 260 3.01 -9.51 9.27
CA PHE A 260 2.78 -9.24 10.67
C PHE A 260 1.41 -9.77 11.15
N ILE A 261 0.34 -9.37 10.46
CA ILE A 261 -1.02 -9.79 10.78
C ILE A 261 -1.15 -11.31 10.74
N LYS A 262 -0.63 -11.96 9.68
CA LYS A 262 -0.69 -13.41 9.50
C LYS A 262 0.12 -14.16 10.56
N SER A 263 1.25 -13.61 11.02
CA SER A 263 2.06 -14.19 12.09
C SER A 263 1.31 -14.16 13.43
N VAL A 264 0.68 -13.03 13.79
CA VAL A 264 -0.16 -12.92 14.99
C VAL A 264 -1.36 -13.87 14.91
N ARG A 265 -2.06 -13.90 13.79
CA ARG A 265 -3.20 -14.79 13.51
C ARG A 265 -2.79 -16.27 13.57
N GLY A 266 -1.61 -16.58 13.03
CA GLY A 266 -1.03 -17.93 13.02
C GLY A 266 -0.39 -18.35 14.33
N SER A 267 -0.45 -17.51 15.39
CA SER A 267 0.13 -17.81 16.71
C SER A 267 1.64 -18.09 16.68
N ASP A 268 2.37 -17.34 15.83
CA ASP A 268 3.84 -17.36 15.79
C ASP A 268 4.39 -16.06 16.42
N PRO A 269 4.76 -16.06 17.71
CA PRO A 269 5.24 -14.89 18.40
C PRO A 269 6.59 -14.39 17.90
N ASP A 270 7.48 -15.28 17.46
CA ASP A 270 8.82 -14.90 16.97
C ASP A 270 8.73 -14.21 15.62
N ALA A 271 7.94 -14.75 14.68
CA ALA A 271 7.67 -14.09 13.41
C ALA A 271 6.94 -12.76 13.60
N ALA A 272 5.97 -12.69 14.51
CA ALA A 272 5.24 -11.45 14.80
C ALA A 272 6.18 -10.35 15.32
N LEU A 273 7.08 -10.67 16.26
CA LEU A 273 8.09 -9.73 16.75
C LEU A 273 9.08 -9.32 15.67
N TYR A 274 9.51 -10.24 14.80
CA TYR A 274 10.40 -9.93 13.69
C TYR A 274 9.77 -8.91 12.73
N TRP A 275 8.51 -9.12 12.34
CA TRP A 275 7.82 -8.20 11.46
C TRP A 275 7.48 -6.87 12.14
N LEU A 276 7.17 -6.87 13.44
CA LEU A 276 7.04 -5.64 14.23
C LEU A 276 8.33 -4.83 14.22
N ALA A 277 9.47 -5.45 14.54
CA ALA A 277 10.75 -4.79 14.54
C ALA A 277 11.10 -4.23 13.16
N ARG A 278 10.84 -5.00 12.09
CA ARG A 278 11.05 -4.56 10.70
C ARG A 278 10.21 -3.34 10.35
N MET A 279 8.94 -3.26 10.79
CA MET A 279 8.09 -2.08 10.59
C MET A 279 8.63 -0.85 11.32
N LEU A 280 9.04 -1.01 12.58
CA LEU A 280 9.56 0.09 13.40
C LEU A 280 10.90 0.62 12.86
N GLU A 281 11.84 -0.27 12.52
CA GLU A 281 13.12 0.10 11.89
C GLU A 281 12.93 0.79 10.54
N ALA A 282 11.87 0.45 9.83
CA ALA A 282 11.47 1.09 8.58
C ALA A 282 10.76 2.44 8.77
N GLY A 283 10.56 2.86 10.03
CA GLY A 283 9.94 4.14 10.38
C GLY A 283 8.43 4.15 10.23
N GLU A 284 7.76 2.98 10.34
CA GLU A 284 6.29 2.91 10.36
C GLU A 284 5.72 3.68 11.56
N ASP A 285 4.56 4.30 11.37
CA ASP A 285 3.86 4.98 12.44
C ASP A 285 3.41 3.98 13.52
N PRO A 286 3.90 4.08 14.75
CA PRO A 286 3.51 3.18 15.85
C PRO A 286 2.00 3.13 16.08
N ARG A 287 1.30 4.24 15.78
CA ARG A 287 -0.17 4.33 15.88
C ARG A 287 -0.85 3.49 14.80
N PHE A 288 -0.25 3.40 13.61
CA PHE A 288 -0.74 2.52 12.56
C PHE A 288 -0.65 1.05 13.00
N ILE A 289 0.52 0.64 13.53
CA ILE A 289 0.72 -0.72 14.06
C ILE A 289 -0.29 -1.02 15.15
N MET A 290 -0.48 -0.10 16.09
CA MET A 290 -1.43 -0.26 17.19
C MET A 290 -2.87 -0.39 16.69
N ARG A 291 -3.28 0.37 15.66
CA ARG A 291 -4.61 0.19 15.05
C ARG A 291 -4.80 -1.22 14.49
N ARG A 292 -3.75 -1.81 13.91
CA ARG A 292 -3.81 -3.20 13.41
C ARG A 292 -3.96 -4.20 14.54
N LEU A 293 -3.25 -4.00 15.65
CA LEU A 293 -3.39 -4.84 16.84
C LEU A 293 -4.80 -4.74 17.46
N LEU A 294 -5.39 -3.55 17.52
CA LEU A 294 -6.79 -3.36 17.97
C LEU A 294 -7.80 -4.12 17.10
N ILE A 295 -7.60 -4.10 15.77
CA ILE A 295 -8.44 -4.86 14.85
C ILE A 295 -8.28 -6.36 15.09
N LEU A 296 -7.02 -6.86 15.17
CA LEU A 296 -6.73 -8.28 15.42
C LEU A 296 -7.33 -8.78 16.74
N ALA A 297 -7.29 -7.94 17.80
CA ALA A 297 -7.87 -8.26 19.09
C ALA A 297 -9.39 -8.55 18.98
N SER A 298 -10.10 -7.86 18.08
CA SER A 298 -11.53 -8.04 17.86
C SER A 298 -11.85 -9.07 16.78
N GLU A 299 -11.06 -9.12 15.69
CA GLU A 299 -11.29 -9.95 14.52
C GLU A 299 -10.87 -11.40 14.74
N ASP A 300 -9.64 -11.61 15.28
CA ASP A 300 -9.00 -12.93 15.34
C ASP A 300 -9.00 -13.55 16.72
N ILE A 301 -9.07 -12.73 17.78
CA ILE A 301 -9.17 -13.20 19.18
C ILE A 301 -10.62 -13.18 19.64
N GLY A 302 -11.29 -12.04 19.48
CA GLY A 302 -12.72 -11.88 19.75
C GLY A 302 -13.14 -12.36 21.12
N LEU A 303 -14.13 -13.25 21.15
CA LEU A 303 -14.69 -13.81 22.38
C LEU A 303 -13.87 -14.98 22.98
N ALA A 304 -12.86 -15.48 22.27
CA ALA A 304 -11.97 -16.51 22.82
C ALA A 304 -11.16 -15.93 24.01
N ASP A 305 -10.77 -14.65 23.94
CA ASP A 305 -10.18 -13.92 25.06
C ASP A 305 -10.66 -12.47 25.06
N PRO A 306 -11.73 -12.13 25.79
CA PRO A 306 -12.24 -10.76 25.89
C PRO A 306 -11.25 -9.75 26.45
N GLN A 307 -10.22 -10.20 27.18
CA GLN A 307 -9.16 -9.35 27.70
C GLN A 307 -8.21 -8.84 26.61
N ALA A 308 -8.16 -9.50 25.46
CA ALA A 308 -7.26 -9.11 24.38
C ALA A 308 -7.46 -7.64 23.95
N LEU A 309 -8.71 -7.24 23.72
CA LEU A 309 -9.01 -5.83 23.36
C LEU A 309 -8.66 -4.86 24.49
N VAL A 310 -8.90 -5.22 25.74
CA VAL A 310 -8.57 -4.39 26.91
C VAL A 310 -7.07 -4.19 27.03
N GLN A 311 -6.27 -5.25 26.90
CA GLN A 311 -4.82 -5.19 26.95
C GLN A 311 -4.23 -4.32 25.84
N VAL A 312 -4.71 -4.49 24.60
CA VAL A 312 -4.24 -3.69 23.46
C VAL A 312 -4.68 -2.23 23.58
N ALA A 313 -5.88 -1.96 24.09
CA ALA A 313 -6.35 -0.59 24.35
C ALA A 313 -5.49 0.10 25.43
N ALA A 314 -5.15 -0.59 26.52
CA ALA A 314 -4.25 -0.09 27.54
C ALA A 314 -2.85 0.18 26.99
N ALA A 315 -2.30 -0.75 26.20
CA ALA A 315 -1.00 -0.58 25.53
C ALA A 315 -1.01 0.62 24.55
N SER A 316 -2.11 0.84 23.83
CA SER A 316 -2.30 1.99 22.94
C SER A 316 -2.25 3.33 23.71
N GLN A 317 -2.88 3.37 24.86
CA GLN A 317 -2.86 4.54 25.72
C GLN A 317 -1.45 4.78 26.30
N ALA A 318 -0.79 3.73 26.77
CA ALA A 318 0.58 3.80 27.28
C ALA A 318 1.56 4.28 26.19
N LEU A 319 1.46 3.76 24.98
CA LEU A 319 2.26 4.20 23.84
C LEU A 319 2.09 5.71 23.56
N THR A 320 0.88 6.23 23.72
CA THR A 320 0.60 7.66 23.52
C THR A 320 1.29 8.55 24.56
N TRP A 321 1.41 8.06 25.80
CA TRP A 321 2.07 8.79 26.89
C TRP A 321 3.60 8.71 26.81
N VAL A 322 4.12 7.52 26.52
CA VAL A 322 5.56 7.22 26.60
C VAL A 322 6.27 7.62 25.31
N GLY A 323 5.68 7.32 24.12
CA GLY A 323 6.34 7.54 22.85
C GLY A 323 7.45 6.54 22.55
N LEU A 324 8.17 6.75 21.43
CA LEU A 324 9.36 5.98 21.08
C LEU A 324 10.61 6.67 21.64
N PRO A 325 11.69 5.93 21.98
CA PRO A 325 11.85 4.49 21.70
C PRO A 325 11.21 3.54 22.73
N GLU A 326 10.92 3.94 23.96
CA GLU A 326 10.45 3.07 25.03
C GLU A 326 9.07 2.46 24.75
N GLY A 327 8.23 3.14 23.97
CA GLY A 327 6.93 2.63 23.53
C GLY A 327 6.98 1.33 22.73
N GLN A 328 8.17 0.91 22.26
CA GLN A 328 8.39 -0.40 21.64
C GLN A 328 8.01 -1.56 22.58
N TYR A 329 8.22 -1.41 23.90
CA TYR A 329 7.83 -2.43 24.87
C TYR A 329 6.31 -2.65 24.89
N HIS A 330 5.52 -1.59 24.78
CA HIS A 330 4.05 -1.68 24.76
C HIS A 330 3.56 -2.33 23.47
N LEU A 331 4.19 -2.05 22.33
CA LEU A 331 3.90 -2.70 21.05
C LEU A 331 4.28 -4.19 21.08
N ALA A 332 5.44 -4.52 21.62
CA ALA A 332 5.91 -5.90 21.75
C ALA A 332 4.99 -6.71 22.70
N GLN A 333 4.62 -6.13 23.86
CA GLN A 333 3.71 -6.76 24.82
C GLN A 333 2.35 -7.05 24.18
N ALA A 334 1.75 -6.09 23.49
CA ALA A 334 0.47 -6.25 22.82
C ALA A 334 0.56 -7.31 21.71
N THR A 335 1.64 -7.31 20.92
CA THR A 335 1.89 -8.29 19.86
C THR A 335 2.00 -9.71 20.43
N LEU A 336 2.81 -9.90 21.48
CA LEU A 336 2.98 -11.20 22.13
C LEU A 336 1.67 -11.69 22.75
N TYR A 337 0.94 -10.80 23.43
CA TYR A 337 -0.34 -11.16 24.01
C TYR A 337 -1.30 -11.71 22.96
N LEU A 338 -1.46 -11.00 21.83
CA LEU A 338 -2.35 -11.45 20.75
C LEU A 338 -1.84 -12.71 20.05
N ALA A 339 -0.52 -12.85 19.85
CA ALA A 339 0.04 -14.05 19.25
C ALA A 339 -0.21 -15.30 20.10
N LEU A 340 -0.14 -15.19 21.42
CA LEU A 340 -0.31 -16.29 22.37
C LEU A 340 -1.77 -16.54 22.76
N ALA A 341 -2.67 -15.58 22.54
CA ALA A 341 -4.08 -15.72 22.90
C ALA A 341 -4.79 -16.81 22.04
N PRO A 342 -5.80 -17.49 22.60
CA PRO A 342 -6.67 -18.35 21.80
C PRO A 342 -7.40 -17.55 20.72
N LYS A 343 -7.76 -18.19 19.62
CA LYS A 343 -8.31 -17.54 18.42
C LYS A 343 -9.80 -17.84 18.25
N SER A 344 -10.58 -16.81 17.94
CA SER A 344 -11.96 -16.94 17.46
C SER A 344 -12.31 -15.80 16.51
N ASN A 345 -12.88 -16.15 15.38
CA ASN A 345 -13.41 -15.19 14.42
C ASN A 345 -14.96 -15.08 14.47
N SER A 346 -15.57 -15.47 15.57
CA SER A 346 -17.03 -15.49 15.75
C SER A 346 -17.66 -14.11 15.58
N THR A 347 -16.91 -13.03 15.80
CA THR A 347 -17.31 -11.64 15.53
C THR A 347 -17.60 -11.36 14.05
N ALA A 348 -17.07 -12.18 13.13
CA ALA A 348 -17.42 -12.13 11.70
C ALA A 348 -18.90 -12.46 11.43
N ALA A 349 -19.65 -12.90 12.45
CA ALA A 349 -21.10 -13.00 12.45
C ALA A 349 -21.80 -11.73 11.95
N TYR A 350 -21.23 -10.57 12.19
CA TYR A 350 -21.72 -9.29 11.67
C TYR A 350 -21.85 -9.29 10.14
N PHE A 351 -20.84 -9.81 9.44
CA PHE A 351 -20.87 -9.85 7.96
C PHE A 351 -21.92 -10.82 7.41
N ARG A 352 -22.24 -11.89 8.14
CA ARG A 352 -23.37 -12.78 7.79
C ARG A 352 -24.70 -12.07 7.92
N ALA A 353 -24.88 -11.29 8.98
CA ALA A 353 -26.07 -10.45 9.16
C ALA A 353 -26.16 -9.35 8.09
N GLN A 354 -25.04 -8.73 7.72
CA GLN A 354 -24.96 -7.75 6.63
C GLN A 354 -25.35 -8.38 5.28
N ALA A 355 -24.83 -9.54 4.95
CA ALA A 355 -25.18 -10.26 3.71
C ALA A 355 -26.70 -10.57 3.65
N ALA A 356 -27.31 -10.94 4.77
CA ALA A 356 -28.76 -11.17 4.83
C ALA A 356 -29.55 -9.89 4.56
N LEU A 357 -29.07 -8.73 5.01
CA LEU A 357 -29.68 -7.41 4.69
C LEU A 357 -29.54 -7.08 3.20
N GLU A 358 -28.41 -7.38 2.59
CA GLU A 358 -28.19 -7.16 1.15
C GLU A 358 -29.10 -8.08 0.30
N GLU A 359 -29.30 -9.32 0.73
CA GLU A 359 -30.16 -10.29 0.02
C GLU A 359 -31.66 -9.99 0.16
N LYS A 360 -32.10 -9.67 1.37
CA LYS A 360 -33.54 -9.48 1.68
C LYS A 360 -34.02 -8.05 1.56
N GLY A 361 -33.10 -7.10 1.41
CA GLY A 361 -33.41 -5.68 1.45
C GLY A 361 -33.69 -5.13 2.86
N ALA A 362 -34.04 -3.86 2.94
CA ALA A 362 -34.39 -3.22 4.22
C ALA A 362 -35.74 -3.76 4.73
N THR A 363 -35.69 -4.59 5.77
CA THR A 363 -36.84 -5.17 6.46
C THR A 363 -37.43 -4.14 7.45
N GLN A 364 -38.74 -4.25 7.72
CA GLN A 364 -39.36 -3.37 8.71
C GLN A 364 -39.09 -3.88 10.14
N VAL A 365 -38.84 -2.96 11.07
CA VAL A 365 -38.77 -3.31 12.49
C VAL A 365 -40.14 -3.83 12.96
N PRO A 366 -40.19 -5.02 13.61
CA PRO A 366 -41.42 -5.57 14.17
C PRO A 366 -42.12 -4.58 15.10
N ALA A 367 -43.46 -4.55 15.08
CA ALA A 367 -44.26 -3.61 15.86
C ALA A 367 -43.92 -3.64 17.39
N PRO A 368 -43.69 -4.81 18.01
CA PRO A 368 -43.30 -4.85 19.44
C PRO A 368 -41.99 -4.15 19.74
N LEU A 369 -41.04 -4.13 18.79
CA LEU A 369 -39.69 -3.58 18.96
C LEU A 369 -39.58 -2.08 18.59
N LYS A 370 -40.68 -1.50 18.04
CA LYS A 370 -40.71 -0.07 17.72
C LYS A 370 -40.78 0.78 19.00
N ASP A 371 -40.23 1.99 18.92
CA ASP A 371 -40.26 2.93 20.06
C ASP A 371 -41.69 3.34 20.42
N ALA A 372 -42.13 2.90 21.61
CA ALA A 372 -43.46 3.18 22.15
C ALA A 372 -43.67 4.65 22.55
N HIS A 373 -42.61 5.44 22.71
CA HIS A 373 -42.70 6.85 23.08
C HIS A 373 -43.16 7.74 21.90
N ARG A 374 -43.00 7.29 20.67
CA ARG A 374 -43.33 8.09 19.48
C ARG A 374 -44.77 8.00 19.03
N ASP A 375 -45.40 6.82 19.15
CA ASP A 375 -46.83 6.72 18.74
C ASP A 375 -47.50 5.40 19.20
N ARG A 376 -47.68 5.26 20.51
CA ARG A 376 -48.27 4.05 21.09
C ARG A 376 -49.77 3.93 20.78
N GLN A 377 -50.48 5.06 20.65
CA GLN A 377 -51.96 5.07 20.52
C GLN A 377 -52.43 5.04 19.06
N GLY A 378 -51.64 5.54 18.10
CA GLY A 378 -52.00 5.65 16.70
C GLY A 378 -51.54 4.49 15.82
N LEU A 379 -50.30 4.01 16.00
CA LEU A 379 -49.66 3.02 15.11
C LEU A 379 -49.32 1.70 15.79
N GLY A 380 -49.65 1.51 17.08
CA GLY A 380 -49.38 0.28 17.82
C GLY A 380 -47.89 -0.01 18.10
N HIS A 381 -47.05 1.03 18.09
CA HIS A 381 -45.63 0.88 18.37
C HIS A 381 -45.38 0.40 19.80
N GLY A 382 -44.57 -0.63 19.97
CA GLY A 382 -44.23 -1.27 21.26
C GLY A 382 -45.37 -2.13 21.84
N GLN A 383 -46.47 -2.32 21.13
CA GLN A 383 -47.52 -3.25 21.58
C GLN A 383 -47.01 -4.71 21.51
N GLY A 384 -47.23 -5.44 22.62
CA GLY A 384 -46.81 -6.85 22.71
C GLY A 384 -45.35 -7.07 23.06
N TYR A 385 -44.55 -6.01 23.29
CA TYR A 385 -43.18 -6.17 23.81
C TYR A 385 -43.23 -6.63 25.27
N LEU A 386 -42.54 -7.74 25.53
CA LEU A 386 -42.36 -8.29 26.86
C LEU A 386 -41.04 -7.77 27.41
N TYR A 387 -41.08 -7.03 28.53
CA TYR A 387 -39.88 -6.46 29.11
C TYR A 387 -39.14 -7.52 29.94
N PRO A 388 -37.91 -7.96 29.56
CA PRO A 388 -37.27 -9.11 30.20
C PRO A 388 -37.04 -8.95 31.70
N HIS A 389 -36.86 -7.75 32.21
CA HIS A 389 -36.67 -7.52 33.65
C HIS A 389 -37.91 -7.79 34.53
N ASP A 390 -39.08 -7.91 33.93
CA ASP A 390 -40.34 -8.25 34.62
C ASP A 390 -40.49 -9.81 34.74
N PHE A 391 -39.54 -10.58 34.20
CA PHE A 391 -39.60 -12.03 34.20
C PHE A 391 -38.45 -12.65 35.00
N PRO A 392 -38.65 -13.86 35.56
CA PRO A 392 -37.59 -14.59 36.30
C PRO A 392 -36.32 -14.76 35.46
N GLY A 393 -35.18 -14.49 36.08
CA GLY A 393 -33.89 -14.54 35.37
C GLY A 393 -33.71 -13.48 34.25
N HIS A 394 -34.58 -12.47 34.20
CA HIS A 394 -34.53 -11.39 33.22
C HIS A 394 -34.57 -11.89 31.76
N PHE A 395 -35.30 -12.99 31.54
CA PHE A 395 -35.43 -13.59 30.20
C PHE A 395 -36.91 -13.93 29.91
N VAL A 396 -37.33 -13.68 28.69
CA VAL A 396 -38.63 -14.08 28.16
C VAL A 396 -38.47 -14.46 26.68
N PRO A 397 -39.05 -15.61 26.25
CA PRO A 397 -39.05 -15.96 24.84
C PRO A 397 -39.87 -14.98 24.03
N GLN A 398 -39.24 -14.29 23.10
CA GLN A 398 -39.92 -13.46 22.10
C GLN A 398 -39.04 -13.32 20.85
N ASP A 399 -39.66 -12.97 19.73
CA ASP A 399 -38.95 -12.79 18.46
C ASP A 399 -38.41 -11.37 18.35
N TYR A 400 -37.11 -11.28 18.05
CA TYR A 400 -36.38 -10.03 17.86
C TYR A 400 -36.01 -9.77 16.40
N LEU A 401 -36.13 -10.78 15.53
CA LEU A 401 -35.83 -10.61 14.10
C LEU A 401 -37.09 -10.29 13.31
N PRO A 402 -36.98 -9.53 12.22
CA PRO A 402 -38.08 -9.36 11.25
C PRO A 402 -38.48 -10.71 10.65
N GLY A 403 -39.74 -10.83 10.24
CA GLY A 403 -40.30 -12.07 9.69
C GLY A 403 -39.51 -12.64 8.50
N GLU A 404 -38.98 -11.76 7.66
CA GLU A 404 -38.20 -12.10 6.45
C GLU A 404 -36.90 -12.84 6.77
N VAL A 405 -36.37 -12.68 7.97
CA VAL A 405 -35.15 -13.32 8.48
C VAL A 405 -35.40 -14.11 9.77
N ALA A 406 -36.66 -14.40 10.08
CA ALA A 406 -37.03 -15.19 11.25
C ALA A 406 -36.33 -16.55 11.22
N GLY A 407 -35.81 -16.98 12.37
CA GLY A 407 -35.07 -18.23 12.49
C GLY A 407 -33.64 -18.23 11.97
N SER A 408 -33.16 -17.14 11.36
CA SER A 408 -31.76 -17.02 10.94
C SER A 408 -30.81 -17.07 12.13
N ARG A 409 -29.66 -17.73 11.94
CA ARG A 409 -28.58 -17.78 12.92
C ARG A 409 -27.33 -17.17 12.30
N PHE A 410 -26.95 -16.00 12.78
CA PHE A 410 -25.73 -15.29 12.33
C PHE A 410 -24.52 -15.64 13.18
N TYR A 411 -24.73 -15.71 14.50
CA TYR A 411 -23.67 -16.04 15.45
C TYR A 411 -23.44 -17.56 15.52
N GLU A 412 -22.22 -17.96 15.18
CA GLU A 412 -21.68 -19.30 15.33
C GLU A 412 -20.53 -19.23 16.32
N PRO A 413 -20.71 -19.83 17.52
CA PRO A 413 -19.68 -19.80 18.55
C PRO A 413 -18.38 -20.47 18.13
N GLY A 414 -17.24 -19.86 18.52
CA GLY A 414 -15.95 -20.53 18.51
C GLY A 414 -15.86 -21.63 19.60
N THR A 415 -14.83 -22.48 19.43
CA THR A 415 -14.58 -23.61 20.33
C THR A 415 -13.43 -23.37 21.30
N GLU A 416 -12.72 -22.26 21.16
CA GLU A 416 -11.48 -21.97 21.88
C GLU A 416 -11.67 -20.92 22.97
N GLY A 417 -10.80 -20.96 23.97
CA GLY A 417 -10.68 -19.97 25.03
C GLY A 417 -11.92 -19.84 25.93
N ALA A 418 -12.33 -18.60 26.18
CA ALA A 418 -13.46 -18.29 27.06
C ALA A 418 -14.83 -18.42 26.40
N GLU A 419 -14.89 -18.45 25.06
CA GLU A 419 -16.16 -18.41 24.32
C GLU A 419 -17.09 -19.61 24.60
N PRO A 420 -16.61 -20.87 24.68
CA PRO A 420 -17.47 -22.00 25.04
C PRO A 420 -18.18 -21.82 26.38
N GLU A 421 -17.50 -21.27 27.38
CA GLU A 421 -18.09 -21.02 28.69
C GLU A 421 -19.13 -19.91 28.66
N LEU A 422 -18.89 -18.83 27.90
CA LEU A 422 -19.87 -17.77 27.67
C LEU A 422 -21.15 -18.33 27.02
N VAL A 423 -20.98 -19.21 26.03
CA VAL A 423 -22.10 -19.85 25.31
C VAL A 423 -22.84 -20.83 26.22
N ARG A 424 -22.12 -21.60 27.06
CA ARG A 424 -22.73 -22.50 28.04
C ARG A 424 -23.63 -21.72 29.00
N ARG A 425 -23.12 -20.64 29.62
CA ARG A 425 -23.88 -19.77 30.52
C ARG A 425 -25.10 -19.14 29.83
N TRP A 426 -24.95 -18.70 28.59
CA TRP A 426 -26.04 -18.15 27.80
C TRP A 426 -27.14 -19.21 27.52
N ARG A 427 -26.77 -20.46 27.22
CA ARG A 427 -27.74 -21.55 27.00
C ARG A 427 -28.48 -21.90 28.29
N GLU A 428 -27.77 -22.05 29.38
CA GLU A 428 -28.37 -22.33 30.70
C GLU A 428 -29.34 -21.20 31.14
N PHE A 429 -28.94 -19.96 30.90
CA PHE A 429 -29.78 -18.81 31.14
C PHE A 429 -31.09 -18.87 30.35
N ARG A 430 -31.03 -19.21 29.07
CA ARG A 430 -32.23 -19.35 28.21
C ARG A 430 -33.11 -20.52 28.63
N GLN A 431 -32.53 -21.65 29.03
CA GLN A 431 -33.28 -22.82 29.48
C GLN A 431 -34.08 -22.53 30.76
N LYS A 432 -33.46 -21.90 31.74
CA LYS A 432 -34.13 -21.51 33.00
C LYS A 432 -35.31 -20.57 32.79
N GLY A 433 -35.22 -19.68 31.83
CA GLY A 433 -36.32 -18.77 31.49
C GLY A 433 -37.43 -19.40 30.63
N GLN A 434 -37.23 -20.61 30.15
CA GLN A 434 -38.24 -21.37 29.42
C GLN A 434 -39.00 -22.37 30.31
N GLU A 435 -38.50 -22.71 31.49
CA GLU A 435 -39.23 -23.51 32.46
C GLU A 435 -40.43 -22.69 32.97
N PRO A 436 -41.66 -23.23 32.85
CA PRO A 436 -42.81 -22.53 33.42
C PRO A 436 -42.58 -22.41 34.93
N GLY A 437 -42.55 -21.16 35.40
CA GLY A 437 -42.41 -20.90 36.84
C GLY A 437 -43.33 -21.79 37.61
N SER A 438 -42.77 -22.62 38.49
CA SER A 438 -43.54 -23.27 39.55
C SER A 438 -44.20 -22.17 40.35
N GLY A 439 -45.47 -21.91 40.02
CA GLY A 439 -46.29 -20.95 40.79
C GLY A 439 -46.25 -21.35 42.24
N GLU A 440 -45.68 -20.50 43.07
CA GLU A 440 -46.05 -20.53 44.48
C GLU A 440 -47.56 -20.23 44.55
N GLU A 441 -48.33 -21.34 44.68
CA GLU A 441 -49.67 -21.24 45.20
C GLU A 441 -49.55 -20.60 46.59
N GLY A 442 -49.78 -19.28 46.62
CA GLY A 442 -49.99 -18.60 47.87
C GLY A 442 -51.24 -19.15 48.54
N GLU A 443 -51.00 -20.05 49.51
CA GLU A 443 -52.03 -20.39 50.49
C GLU A 443 -52.53 -19.09 51.16
N GLY A 444 -53.75 -18.78 50.90
CA GLY A 444 -54.51 -17.77 51.63
C GLY A 444 -54.76 -18.24 53.08
N ALA A 445 -54.52 -17.34 53.99
CA ALA A 445 -55.22 -17.27 55.29
C ALA A 445 -55.51 -15.82 55.62
#